data_d17422b13f6a0441b8cebef70351961d
#
_entry.id   d17422b13f6a0441b8cebef70351961d
#
_cell.length_a   1.000
_cell.length_b   1.000
_cell.length_c   1.000
_cell.angle_alpha   90.00
_cell.angle_beta   90.00
_cell.angle_gamma   90.00
#
_symmetry.space_group_name_H-M   'P 1'
#
loop_
_entity.id
_entity.type
_entity.pdbx_description
1 polymer ?
#
loop_
_entity_poly.entity_id
_entity_poly.type
_entity_poly.pdbx_seq_one_letter_code
_entity_poly.pdbx_strand_id
1 'polypeptide(L)'
;VHGSRGLGDVYKRQGDFIHALMESIHDELDKEIDPMSREGISQYSLRGNLDAAVRVSNACLADQHVIDALSVRLMKPLEDETGWDVFSLEYKLRAPLTTIFSDREMGRYSRAFTFLWKLKRAEYTLCELWKAMKPTVSSRFQREGLGGNIGKALEVEQARCHRVRQSMHALISDVQYYVMFEVLEPSWNEFECKLSHNAANDDLDSIIAGHENYLNSVIEKALLGTKSQVLQRSLQLIFDSVQKFKSHTFKLYEAIEDASRVRKSDQRRIVEREMNQQWGVDFGESKEGEDYLSEDFVTGAKESLDSIENEFQKHVDGFLKLLPLQTHVDTSFLSFRLEATFRQGA
;
A
#
# COMPACT_ATOMS: atom_id res chain seq x y z
N VAL A 1 -2.85 29.71 -26.74
CA VAL A 1 -3.40 28.39 -27.17
C VAL A 1 -2.68 27.34 -26.34
N HIS A 2 -3.12 27.09 -25.09
CA HIS A 2 -2.68 25.97 -24.32
C HIS A 2 -3.66 24.82 -24.59
N GLY A 3 -3.22 23.85 -25.40
CA GLY A 3 -3.94 22.64 -25.65
C GLY A 3 -4.26 21.93 -24.33
N SER A 4 -5.51 21.52 -24.17
CA SER A 4 -5.96 20.67 -23.07
C SER A 4 -5.13 19.39 -23.04
N ARG A 5 -4.12 19.36 -22.17
CA ARG A 5 -3.48 18.10 -21.82
C ARG A 5 -4.53 17.30 -21.07
N GLY A 6 -4.94 16.16 -21.66
CA GLY A 6 -6.05 15.40 -21.12
C GLY A 6 -5.80 14.99 -19.66
N LEU A 7 -6.84 14.97 -18.85
CA LEU A 7 -6.83 14.49 -17.45
C LEU A 7 -6.03 13.18 -17.28
N GLY A 8 -6.08 12.28 -18.27
CA GLY A 8 -5.31 11.03 -18.27
C GLY A 8 -3.78 11.23 -18.16
N ASP A 9 -3.21 12.32 -18.70
CA ASP A 9 -1.78 12.59 -18.57
C ASP A 9 -1.41 13.10 -17.17
N VAL A 10 -2.30 13.84 -16.52
CA VAL A 10 -2.11 14.32 -15.15
C VAL A 10 -2.12 13.15 -14.18
N TYR A 11 -3.06 12.22 -14.31
CA TYR A 11 -3.15 11.03 -13.46
C TYR A 11 -1.94 10.10 -13.63
N LYS A 12 -1.46 9.87 -14.85
CA LYS A 12 -0.26 9.08 -15.10
C LYS A 12 0.96 9.67 -14.40
N ARG A 13 1.15 10.98 -14.48
CA ARG A 13 2.28 11.68 -13.85
C ARG A 13 2.22 11.66 -12.33
N GLN A 14 1.03 11.78 -11.74
CA GLN A 14 0.87 11.65 -10.30
C GLN A 14 1.18 10.22 -9.84
N GLY A 15 0.76 9.20 -10.59
CA GLY A 15 1.07 7.82 -10.33
C GLY A 15 2.57 7.56 -10.34
N ASP A 16 3.28 8.06 -11.32
CA ASP A 16 4.75 7.90 -11.46
C ASP A 16 5.49 8.58 -10.30
N PHE A 17 5.08 9.78 -9.89
CA PHE A 17 5.68 10.48 -8.75
C PHE A 17 5.50 9.71 -7.45
N ILE A 18 4.28 9.30 -7.13
CA ILE A 18 4.00 8.57 -5.88
C ILE A 18 4.72 7.22 -5.87
N HIS A 19 4.79 6.51 -7.01
CA HIS A 19 5.52 5.25 -7.10
C HIS A 19 7.02 5.45 -6.87
N ALA A 20 7.65 6.42 -7.55
CA ALA A 20 9.05 6.74 -7.37
C ALA A 20 9.37 7.18 -5.92
N LEU A 21 8.48 7.96 -5.31
CA LEU A 21 8.63 8.37 -3.91
C LEU A 21 8.56 7.15 -2.99
N MET A 22 7.55 6.29 -3.12
CA MET A 22 7.39 5.10 -2.29
C MET A 22 8.58 4.15 -2.44
N GLU A 23 9.07 3.94 -3.65
CA GLU A 23 10.24 3.09 -3.92
C GLU A 23 11.50 3.62 -3.24
N SER A 24 11.65 4.94 -3.14
CA SER A 24 12.84 5.56 -2.53
C SER A 24 12.80 5.64 -1.00
N ILE A 25 11.60 5.63 -0.39
CA ILE A 25 11.47 5.87 1.06
C ILE A 25 10.94 4.67 1.85
N HIS A 26 10.50 3.57 1.18
CA HIS A 26 9.85 2.45 1.89
C HIS A 26 10.76 1.78 2.93
N ASP A 27 12.05 1.59 2.63
CA ASP A 27 13.02 1.00 3.58
C ASP A 27 13.20 1.86 4.84
N GLU A 28 13.09 3.18 4.69
CA GLU A 28 13.22 4.11 5.79
C GLU A 28 11.92 4.19 6.62
N LEU A 29 10.77 4.11 5.95
CA LEU A 29 9.45 4.16 6.60
C LEU A 29 9.01 2.81 7.22
N ASP A 30 9.57 1.68 6.79
CA ASP A 30 9.29 0.37 7.39
C ASP A 30 9.98 0.18 8.75
N LYS A 31 10.89 1.08 9.14
CA LYS A 31 11.54 1.04 10.46
C LYS A 31 10.54 1.41 11.55
N GLU A 32 10.58 0.67 12.65
CA GLU A 32 9.86 1.05 13.88
C GLU A 32 10.48 2.32 14.44
N ILE A 33 9.63 3.22 14.89
CA ILE A 33 10.04 4.46 15.49
C ILE A 33 9.95 4.32 17.01
N ASP A 34 11.08 4.29 17.69
CA ASP A 34 11.11 4.44 19.13
C ASP A 34 10.92 5.93 19.50
N PRO A 35 9.80 6.30 20.16
CA PRO A 35 9.54 7.68 20.56
C PRO A 35 10.62 8.27 21.48
N MET A 36 11.39 7.43 22.16
CA MET A 36 12.46 7.81 23.07
C MET A 36 13.84 7.88 22.41
N SER A 37 14.00 7.28 21.23
CA SER A 37 15.27 7.26 20.52
C SER A 37 15.51 8.55 19.74
N ARG A 38 16.72 9.09 19.83
CA ARG A 38 17.17 10.18 18.95
C ARG A 38 17.52 9.71 17.54
N GLU A 39 17.63 8.41 17.33
CA GLU A 39 17.88 7.77 16.03
C GLU A 39 16.56 7.46 15.31
N GLY A 40 15.75 8.49 15.13
CA GLY A 40 14.52 8.41 14.35
C GLY A 40 14.75 8.56 12.85
N ILE A 41 13.67 8.52 12.10
CA ILE A 41 13.67 8.77 10.65
C ILE A 41 14.25 10.17 10.38
N SER A 42 15.27 10.23 9.53
CA SER A 42 15.92 11.49 9.19
C SER A 42 15.05 12.30 8.22
N GLN A 43 14.51 13.42 8.69
CA GLN A 43 13.77 14.35 7.82
C GLN A 43 14.63 14.86 6.65
N TYR A 44 15.95 14.95 6.84
CA TYR A 44 16.88 15.36 5.79
C TYR A 44 16.99 14.30 4.70
N SER A 45 17.10 13.02 5.07
CA SER A 45 17.12 11.89 4.14
C SER A 45 15.81 11.81 3.35
N LEU A 46 14.67 11.88 4.02
CA LEU A 46 13.36 11.87 3.37
C LEU A 46 13.17 13.06 2.41
N ARG A 47 13.70 14.22 2.74
CA ARG A 47 13.66 15.37 1.84
C ARG A 47 14.52 15.14 0.60
N GLY A 48 15.71 14.56 0.75
CA GLY A 48 16.56 14.18 -0.38
C GLY A 48 15.88 13.18 -1.30
N ASN A 49 15.20 12.18 -0.74
CA ASN A 49 14.42 11.19 -1.47
C ASN A 49 13.21 11.83 -2.18
N LEU A 50 12.53 12.78 -1.55
CA LEU A 50 11.45 13.55 -2.16
C LEU A 50 11.96 14.34 -3.39
N ASP A 51 13.06 15.07 -3.25
CA ASP A 51 13.66 15.83 -4.34
C ASP A 51 14.10 14.91 -5.49
N ALA A 52 14.64 13.72 -5.18
CA ALA A 52 14.98 12.71 -6.17
C ALA A 52 13.74 12.17 -6.90
N ALA A 53 12.70 11.81 -6.16
CA ALA A 53 11.45 11.31 -6.73
C ALA A 53 10.76 12.34 -7.64
N VAL A 54 10.76 13.61 -7.25
CA VAL A 54 10.23 14.70 -8.07
C VAL A 54 11.01 14.84 -9.38
N ARG A 55 12.35 14.70 -9.35
CA ARG A 55 13.20 14.80 -10.54
C ARG A 55 13.06 13.59 -11.47
N VAL A 56 12.92 12.39 -10.94
CA VAL A 56 12.76 11.14 -11.72
C VAL A 56 11.38 11.08 -12.36
N SER A 57 10.36 11.49 -11.65
CA SER A 57 9.03 11.61 -12.21
C SER A 57 9.00 12.81 -13.16
N ASN A 58 8.29 12.67 -14.29
CA ASN A 58 8.04 13.81 -15.21
C ASN A 58 7.23 14.96 -14.57
N ALA A 59 6.99 14.91 -13.25
CA ALA A 59 6.48 15.99 -12.44
C ALA A 59 7.43 17.22 -12.45
N CYS A 60 8.70 17.06 -12.83
CA CYS A 60 9.65 18.16 -13.07
C CYS A 60 9.22 19.14 -14.19
N LEU A 61 8.21 18.81 -14.95
CA LEU A 61 7.56 19.78 -15.83
C LEU A 61 6.60 20.71 -15.05
N ALA A 62 6.41 20.45 -13.77
CA ALA A 62 5.77 21.39 -12.86
C ALA A 62 6.69 22.59 -12.62
N ASP A 63 6.08 23.73 -12.39
CA ASP A 63 6.76 24.98 -12.09
C ASP A 63 7.72 24.79 -10.90
N GLN A 64 8.96 25.29 -11.01
CA GLN A 64 9.97 25.19 -9.96
C GLN A 64 9.44 25.68 -8.59
N HIS A 65 8.53 26.63 -8.59
CA HIS A 65 7.87 27.14 -7.40
C HIS A 65 7.05 26.08 -6.64
N VAL A 66 6.47 25.12 -7.35
CA VAL A 66 5.70 24.02 -6.76
C VAL A 66 6.67 23.04 -6.04
N ILE A 67 7.80 22.76 -6.70
CA ILE A 67 8.84 21.87 -6.15
C ILE A 67 9.43 22.47 -4.87
N ASP A 68 9.76 23.76 -4.89
CA ASP A 68 10.34 24.48 -3.75
C ASP A 68 9.37 24.60 -2.57
N ALA A 69 8.06 24.60 -2.85
CA ALA A 69 7.02 24.68 -1.83
C ALA A 69 6.70 23.32 -1.19
N LEU A 70 7.00 22.21 -1.88
CA LEU A 70 6.76 20.87 -1.37
C LEU A 70 7.80 20.48 -0.32
N SER A 71 7.36 19.98 0.83
CA SER A 71 8.27 19.54 1.90
C SER A 71 7.73 18.32 2.65
N VAL A 72 8.63 17.61 3.33
CA VAL A 72 8.28 16.50 4.21
C VAL A 72 7.98 17.04 5.60
N ARG A 73 6.88 16.57 6.18
CA ARG A 73 6.51 16.80 7.57
C ARG A 73 6.43 15.45 8.28
N LEU A 74 7.07 15.34 9.42
CA LEU A 74 6.93 14.20 10.32
C LEU A 74 6.00 14.60 11.46
N MET A 75 4.93 13.83 11.66
CA MET A 75 4.06 13.97 12.81
C MET A 75 4.73 13.36 14.05
N LYS A 76 4.25 13.72 15.24
CA LYS A 76 4.78 13.11 16.48
C LYS A 76 4.33 11.65 16.51
N PRO A 77 5.27 10.69 16.67
CA PRO A 77 4.92 9.29 16.76
C PRO A 77 4.15 9.00 18.06
N LEU A 78 3.17 8.14 17.98
CA LEU A 78 2.56 7.45 19.09
C LEU A 78 3.30 6.12 19.33
N GLU A 79 3.02 5.44 20.44
CA GLU A 79 3.55 4.09 20.69
C GLU A 79 3.10 3.13 19.56
N ASP A 80 4.01 2.27 19.12
CA ASP A 80 3.80 1.27 18.06
C ASP A 80 3.53 1.81 16.63
N GLU A 81 3.78 3.10 16.35
CA GLU A 81 3.66 3.65 15.00
C GLU A 81 4.94 3.45 14.18
N THR A 82 4.74 3.15 12.90
CA THR A 82 5.83 3.07 11.91
C THR A 82 6.05 4.42 11.21
N GLY A 83 7.15 4.56 10.49
CA GLY A 83 7.42 5.74 9.67
C GLY A 83 6.29 6.10 8.71
N TRP A 84 5.56 5.10 8.24
CA TRP A 84 4.40 5.29 7.38
C TRP A 84 3.25 6.08 8.01
N ASP A 85 3.09 5.96 9.33
CA ASP A 85 1.99 6.60 10.06
C ASP A 85 2.31 8.06 10.40
N VAL A 86 3.59 8.37 10.57
CA VAL A 86 4.07 9.73 10.91
C VAL A 86 4.45 10.57 9.70
N PHE A 87 4.67 9.95 8.53
CA PHE A 87 5.04 10.64 7.30
C PHE A 87 3.87 11.43 6.73
N SER A 88 4.12 12.69 6.36
CA SER A 88 3.18 13.52 5.64
C SER A 88 3.92 14.46 4.68
N LEU A 89 3.27 14.82 3.59
CA LEU A 89 3.71 15.88 2.69
C LEU A 89 3.03 17.19 3.09
N GLU A 90 3.81 18.25 3.08
CA GLU A 90 3.34 19.61 3.36
C GLU A 90 3.65 20.50 2.17
N TYR A 91 2.70 21.34 1.81
CA TYR A 91 2.86 22.37 0.80
C TYR A 91 2.94 23.75 1.47
N LYS A 92 4.09 24.41 1.35
CA LYS A 92 4.33 25.72 1.97
C LYS A 92 3.72 26.83 1.14
N LEU A 93 2.62 27.35 1.60
CA LEU A 93 1.92 28.46 0.97
C LEU A 93 2.59 29.81 1.31
N ARG A 94 2.58 30.71 0.32
CA ARG A 94 3.01 32.09 0.48
C ARG A 94 1.81 33.04 0.29
N ALA A 95 1.88 34.20 0.91
CA ALA A 95 0.91 35.26 0.65
C ALA A 95 0.86 35.60 -0.86
N PRO A 96 -0.32 35.86 -1.46
CA PRO A 96 -1.63 36.03 -0.83
C PRO A 96 -2.45 34.72 -0.64
N LEU A 97 -1.96 33.54 -1.09
CA LEU A 97 -2.71 32.29 -1.07
C LEU A 97 -3.09 31.85 0.35
N THR A 98 -2.31 32.24 1.37
CA THR A 98 -2.63 31.95 2.79
C THR A 98 -3.96 32.55 3.26
N THR A 99 -4.53 33.52 2.51
CA THR A 99 -5.85 34.07 2.80
C THR A 99 -6.96 33.07 2.46
N ILE A 100 -6.77 32.29 1.39
CA ILE A 100 -7.75 31.27 0.93
C ILE A 100 -7.54 29.95 1.68
N PHE A 101 -6.28 29.57 1.87
CA PHE A 101 -5.88 28.31 2.51
C PHE A 101 -5.47 28.57 3.97
N SER A 102 -6.44 28.65 4.85
CA SER A 102 -6.17 28.77 6.28
C SER A 102 -5.63 27.46 6.88
N ASP A 103 -5.13 27.52 8.12
CA ASP A 103 -4.64 26.33 8.82
C ASP A 103 -5.71 25.23 8.96
N ARG A 104 -6.98 25.63 8.98
CA ARG A 104 -8.11 24.69 9.05
C ARG A 104 -8.24 23.89 7.75
N GLU A 105 -8.16 24.56 6.60
CA GLU A 105 -8.20 23.90 5.28
C GLU A 105 -6.96 23.03 5.07
N MET A 106 -5.78 23.50 5.48
CA MET A 106 -4.56 22.70 5.45
C MET A 106 -4.66 21.44 6.32
N GLY A 107 -5.32 21.53 7.46
CA GLY A 107 -5.64 20.37 8.29
C GLY A 107 -6.56 19.34 7.59
N ARG A 108 -7.53 19.81 6.78
CA ARG A 108 -8.39 18.94 5.96
C ARG A 108 -7.61 18.26 4.84
N TYR A 109 -6.74 18.99 4.15
CA TYR A 109 -5.83 18.43 3.14
C TYR A 109 -4.91 17.35 3.75
N SER A 110 -4.30 17.63 4.91
CA SER A 110 -3.46 16.67 5.61
C SER A 110 -4.22 15.38 5.97
N ARG A 111 -5.47 15.51 6.38
CA ARG A 111 -6.34 14.36 6.69
C ARG A 111 -6.67 13.53 5.46
N ALA A 112 -7.01 14.18 4.35
CA ALA A 112 -7.22 13.51 3.06
C ALA A 112 -5.93 12.84 2.57
N PHE A 113 -4.79 13.51 2.68
CA PHE A 113 -3.49 12.97 2.33
C PHE A 113 -3.16 11.71 3.14
N THR A 114 -3.29 11.75 4.46
CA THR A 114 -3.01 10.60 5.34
C THR A 114 -3.84 9.37 4.93
N PHE A 115 -5.11 9.56 4.60
CA PHE A 115 -5.96 8.49 4.12
C PHE A 115 -5.49 7.91 2.77
N LEU A 116 -5.25 8.77 1.79
CA LEU A 116 -4.77 8.37 0.47
C LEU A 116 -3.40 7.69 0.55
N TRP A 117 -2.55 8.16 1.45
CA TRP A 117 -1.24 7.59 1.71
C TRP A 117 -1.32 6.16 2.24
N LYS A 118 -2.19 5.91 3.24
CA LYS A 118 -2.45 4.56 3.76
C LYS A 118 -3.00 3.63 2.68
N LEU A 119 -3.90 4.12 1.85
CA LEU A 119 -4.46 3.38 0.73
C LEU A 119 -3.38 3.01 -0.31
N LYS A 120 -2.50 3.97 -0.64
CA LYS A 120 -1.36 3.75 -1.54
C LYS A 120 -0.30 2.82 -0.93
N ARG A 121 -0.06 2.90 0.37
CA ARG A 121 0.80 1.93 1.08
C ARG A 121 0.29 0.50 0.92
N ALA A 122 -1.02 0.29 1.12
CA ALA A 122 -1.61 -1.04 0.96
C ALA A 122 -1.48 -1.57 -0.48
N GLU A 123 -1.75 -0.74 -1.48
CA GLU A 123 -1.56 -1.08 -2.89
C GLU A 123 -0.09 -1.42 -3.20
N TYR A 124 0.85 -0.57 -2.79
CA TYR A 124 2.29 -0.77 -2.98
C TYR A 124 2.75 -2.07 -2.35
N THR A 125 2.35 -2.34 -1.10
CA THR A 125 2.65 -3.58 -0.39
C THR A 125 2.18 -4.81 -1.17
N LEU A 126 0.94 -4.81 -1.69
CA LEU A 126 0.39 -5.93 -2.46
C LEU A 126 1.08 -6.10 -3.83
N CYS A 127 1.55 -5.01 -4.43
CA CYS A 127 2.35 -5.04 -5.66
C CYS A 127 3.76 -5.62 -5.42
N GLU A 128 4.42 -5.24 -4.32
CA GLU A 128 5.73 -5.78 -3.93
C GLU A 128 5.61 -7.29 -3.61
N LEU A 129 4.58 -7.69 -2.88
CA LEU A 129 4.31 -9.11 -2.65
C LEU A 129 4.13 -9.87 -3.96
N TRP A 130 3.40 -9.32 -4.93
CA TRP A 130 3.25 -9.96 -6.24
C TRP A 130 4.59 -10.14 -6.96
N LYS A 131 5.50 -9.16 -6.87
CA LYS A 131 6.86 -9.26 -7.43
C LYS A 131 7.66 -10.36 -6.73
N ALA A 132 7.60 -10.44 -5.41
CA ALA A 132 8.27 -11.47 -4.60
C ALA A 132 7.71 -12.88 -4.87
N MET A 133 6.40 -12.98 -5.06
CA MET A 133 5.68 -14.26 -5.28
C MET A 133 5.78 -14.79 -6.71
N LYS A 134 6.63 -14.23 -7.58
CA LYS A 134 6.72 -14.66 -8.99
C LYS A 134 7.04 -16.16 -9.14
N PRO A 135 6.52 -16.81 -10.21
CA PRO A 135 6.64 -18.26 -10.44
C PRO A 135 8.06 -18.80 -10.54
N THR A 136 9.06 -17.92 -10.63
CA THR A 136 10.48 -18.31 -10.68
C THR A 136 10.91 -19.09 -9.44
N VAL A 137 10.26 -18.85 -8.30
CA VAL A 137 10.51 -19.62 -7.07
C VAL A 137 9.75 -20.94 -7.15
N SER A 138 8.46 -20.94 -7.49
CA SER A 138 7.62 -22.13 -7.60
C SER A 138 8.11 -23.11 -8.67
N SER A 139 8.50 -22.63 -9.84
CA SER A 139 9.05 -23.47 -10.92
C SER A 139 10.45 -24.02 -10.62
N ARG A 140 11.20 -23.37 -9.74
CA ARG A 140 12.49 -23.91 -9.21
C ARG A 140 12.24 -25.08 -8.29
N PHE A 141 11.17 -25.06 -7.45
CA PHE A 141 10.81 -26.20 -6.58
C PHE A 141 10.52 -27.46 -7.35
N GLN A 142 9.72 -27.37 -8.43
CA GLN A 142 9.40 -28.53 -9.26
C GLN A 142 10.63 -29.09 -9.98
N ARG A 143 11.55 -28.23 -10.43
CA ARG A 143 12.78 -28.66 -11.14
C ARG A 143 13.85 -29.19 -10.16
N GLU A 144 13.89 -28.70 -8.94
CA GLU A 144 14.93 -29.01 -7.98
C GLU A 144 14.54 -30.14 -7.03
N GLY A 145 13.36 -30.78 -7.24
CA GLY A 145 12.97 -32.05 -6.58
C GLY A 145 12.66 -31.92 -5.10
N LEU A 146 12.16 -30.78 -4.59
CA LEU A 146 11.46 -30.71 -3.30
C LEU A 146 10.14 -31.50 -3.38
N GLY A 147 10.21 -32.71 -3.92
CA GLY A 147 9.10 -33.55 -4.35
C GLY A 147 8.61 -34.52 -3.28
N GLY A 148 8.58 -34.11 -2.03
CA GLY A 148 7.91 -34.80 -0.94
C GLY A 148 6.49 -34.31 -0.70
N ASN A 149 5.85 -34.77 0.33
CA ASN A 149 4.55 -34.28 0.80
C ASN A 149 4.62 -32.80 1.19
N ILE A 150 5.74 -32.36 1.75
CA ILE A 150 6.00 -30.97 2.14
C ILE A 150 6.05 -30.03 0.92
N GLY A 151 6.73 -30.43 -0.16
CA GLY A 151 6.74 -29.63 -1.39
C GLY A 151 5.35 -29.37 -1.97
N LYS A 152 4.49 -30.39 -1.99
CA LYS A 152 3.09 -30.26 -2.43
C LYS A 152 2.27 -29.39 -1.49
N ALA A 153 2.46 -29.52 -0.18
CA ALA A 153 1.78 -28.68 0.80
C ALA A 153 2.16 -27.21 0.63
N LEU A 154 3.46 -26.91 0.40
CA LEU A 154 3.94 -25.54 0.12
C LEU A 154 3.36 -24.96 -1.18
N GLU A 155 3.23 -25.74 -2.24
CA GLU A 155 2.58 -25.30 -3.49
C GLU A 155 1.13 -24.90 -3.24
N VAL A 156 0.40 -25.66 -2.45
CA VAL A 156 -0.99 -25.34 -2.05
C VAL A 156 -1.04 -24.03 -1.27
N GLU A 157 -0.14 -23.84 -0.28
CA GLU A 157 -0.11 -22.62 0.52
C GLU A 157 0.32 -21.39 -0.32
N GLN A 158 1.26 -21.55 -1.23
CA GLN A 158 1.61 -20.48 -2.19
C GLN A 158 0.41 -20.08 -3.06
N ALA A 159 -0.33 -21.06 -3.61
CA ALA A 159 -1.52 -20.80 -4.38
C ALA A 159 -2.61 -20.10 -3.55
N ARG A 160 -2.73 -20.42 -2.25
CA ARG A 160 -3.62 -19.71 -1.32
C ARG A 160 -3.15 -18.26 -1.10
N CYS A 161 -1.86 -18.04 -0.84
CA CYS A 161 -1.30 -16.69 -0.72
C CYS A 161 -1.62 -15.84 -1.96
N HIS A 162 -1.50 -16.41 -3.17
CA HIS A 162 -1.88 -15.69 -4.40
C HIS A 162 -3.36 -15.29 -4.42
N ARG A 163 -4.26 -16.17 -4.00
CA ARG A 163 -5.72 -15.88 -3.95
C ARG A 163 -6.03 -14.80 -2.92
N VAL A 164 -5.48 -14.93 -1.71
CA VAL A 164 -5.67 -13.93 -0.63
C VAL A 164 -5.14 -12.57 -1.07
N ARG A 165 -3.93 -12.51 -1.64
CA ARG A 165 -3.37 -11.28 -2.20
C ARG A 165 -4.29 -10.66 -3.27
N GLN A 166 -4.82 -11.49 -4.18
CA GLN A 166 -5.72 -11.02 -5.23
C GLN A 166 -7.02 -10.43 -4.67
N SER A 167 -7.59 -11.09 -3.66
CA SER A 167 -8.79 -10.62 -2.97
C SER A 167 -8.54 -9.28 -2.26
N MET A 168 -7.43 -9.16 -1.51
CA MET A 168 -7.02 -7.91 -0.88
C MET A 168 -6.79 -6.78 -1.92
N HIS A 169 -6.10 -7.10 -3.02
CA HIS A 169 -5.83 -6.14 -4.08
C HIS A 169 -7.12 -5.64 -4.76
N ALA A 170 -8.09 -6.53 -5.00
CA ALA A 170 -9.37 -6.15 -5.58
C ALA A 170 -10.12 -5.14 -4.70
N LEU A 171 -10.17 -5.39 -3.38
CA LEU A 171 -10.80 -4.46 -2.43
C LEU A 171 -10.11 -3.09 -2.44
N ILE A 172 -8.78 -3.06 -2.32
CA ILE A 172 -8.01 -1.81 -2.33
C ILE A 172 -8.23 -1.03 -3.62
N SER A 173 -8.23 -1.72 -4.78
CA SER A 173 -8.48 -1.12 -6.09
C SER A 173 -9.89 -0.54 -6.20
N ASP A 174 -10.91 -1.22 -5.67
CA ASP A 174 -12.29 -0.74 -5.69
C ASP A 174 -12.47 0.51 -4.81
N VAL A 175 -11.84 0.53 -3.64
CA VAL A 175 -11.83 1.72 -2.76
C VAL A 175 -11.10 2.89 -3.42
N GLN A 176 -9.95 2.64 -4.07
CA GLN A 176 -9.21 3.67 -4.81
C GLN A 176 -10.04 4.23 -5.96
N TYR A 177 -10.67 3.36 -6.73
CA TYR A 177 -11.53 3.77 -7.83
C TYR A 177 -12.65 4.69 -7.34
N TYR A 178 -13.33 4.30 -6.27
CA TYR A 178 -14.38 5.12 -5.66
C TYR A 178 -13.85 6.50 -5.25
N VAL A 179 -12.74 6.55 -4.52
CA VAL A 179 -12.19 7.83 -4.04
C VAL A 179 -11.77 8.73 -5.19
N MET A 180 -11.12 8.18 -6.22
CA MET A 180 -10.60 8.97 -7.33
C MET A 180 -11.71 9.46 -8.26
N PHE A 181 -12.60 8.56 -8.69
CA PHE A 181 -13.55 8.82 -9.77
C PHE A 181 -14.95 9.22 -9.29
N GLU A 182 -15.35 8.82 -8.09
CA GLU A 182 -16.67 9.18 -7.55
C GLU A 182 -16.60 10.33 -6.54
N VAL A 183 -15.42 10.58 -5.94
CA VAL A 183 -15.28 11.63 -4.93
C VAL A 183 -14.43 12.80 -5.44
N LEU A 184 -13.16 12.57 -5.74
CA LEU A 184 -12.20 13.65 -6.02
C LEU A 184 -12.50 14.34 -7.34
N GLU A 185 -12.64 13.60 -8.43
CA GLU A 185 -12.83 14.15 -9.77
C GLU A 185 -14.16 14.91 -9.90
N PRO A 186 -15.33 14.39 -9.49
CA PRO A 186 -16.57 15.14 -9.57
C PRO A 186 -16.59 16.37 -8.67
N SER A 187 -16.03 16.26 -7.45
CA SER A 187 -15.98 17.42 -6.54
C SER A 187 -15.07 18.54 -7.07
N TRP A 188 -13.95 18.17 -7.70
CA TRP A 188 -13.07 19.14 -8.34
C TRP A 188 -13.74 19.81 -9.56
N ASN A 189 -14.35 19.02 -10.44
CA ASN A 189 -15.01 19.54 -11.64
C ASN A 189 -16.15 20.51 -11.28
N GLU A 190 -16.92 20.19 -10.22
CA GLU A 190 -17.97 21.07 -9.71
C GLU A 190 -17.38 22.41 -9.22
N PHE A 191 -16.29 22.36 -8.47
CA PHE A 191 -15.61 23.57 -7.98
C PHE A 191 -15.00 24.39 -9.12
N GLU A 192 -14.31 23.76 -10.07
CA GLU A 192 -13.69 24.39 -11.22
C GLU A 192 -14.73 25.05 -12.14
N CYS A 193 -15.87 24.40 -12.37
CA CYS A 193 -16.99 24.98 -13.12
C CYS A 193 -17.53 26.25 -12.45
N LYS A 194 -17.71 26.22 -11.12
CA LYS A 194 -18.15 27.39 -10.36
C LYS A 194 -17.17 28.55 -10.48
N LEU A 195 -15.88 28.31 -10.34
CA LEU A 195 -14.82 29.29 -10.49
C LEU A 195 -14.82 29.88 -11.90
N SER A 196 -14.97 29.07 -12.95
CA SER A 196 -14.89 29.47 -14.32
C SER A 196 -16.11 30.31 -14.76
N HIS A 197 -17.31 29.98 -14.26
CA HIS A 197 -18.55 30.68 -14.62
C HIS A 197 -18.68 32.02 -13.93
N ASN A 198 -18.15 32.16 -12.74
CA ASN A 198 -18.30 33.37 -11.92
C ASN A 198 -17.07 34.28 -11.94
N ALA A 199 -16.01 33.92 -12.65
CA ALA A 199 -14.71 34.62 -12.66
C ALA A 199 -14.77 36.15 -12.92
N ALA A 200 -15.85 36.65 -13.49
CA ALA A 200 -16.03 38.08 -13.75
C ALA A 200 -16.73 38.84 -12.59
N ASN A 201 -17.41 38.15 -11.68
CA ASN A 201 -18.26 38.74 -10.64
C ASN A 201 -18.01 38.19 -9.23
N ASP A 202 -17.12 37.22 -9.04
CA ASP A 202 -16.91 36.61 -7.73
C ASP A 202 -16.04 37.49 -6.83
N ASP A 203 -16.62 37.76 -5.67
CA ASP A 203 -15.93 38.31 -4.52
C ASP A 203 -14.99 37.27 -3.91
N LEU A 204 -13.88 37.71 -3.32
CA LEU A 204 -12.92 36.84 -2.67
C LEU A 204 -13.58 35.91 -1.65
N ASP A 205 -14.56 36.40 -0.91
CA ASP A 205 -15.31 35.62 0.08
C ASP A 205 -16.11 34.48 -0.57
N SER A 206 -16.62 34.66 -1.77
CA SER A 206 -17.30 33.63 -2.56
C SER A 206 -16.34 32.51 -2.97
N ILE A 207 -15.11 32.85 -3.36
CA ILE A 207 -14.06 31.90 -3.71
C ILE A 207 -13.66 31.07 -2.46
N ILE A 208 -13.47 31.73 -1.32
CA ILE A 208 -13.14 31.09 -0.04
C ILE A 208 -14.25 30.10 0.35
N ALA A 209 -15.51 30.54 0.32
CA ALA A 209 -16.66 29.70 0.64
C ALA A 209 -16.80 28.52 -0.35
N GLY A 210 -16.57 28.76 -1.64
CA GLY A 210 -16.55 27.71 -2.67
C GLY A 210 -15.50 26.64 -2.42
N HIS A 211 -14.29 27.06 -2.06
CA HIS A 211 -13.19 26.16 -1.70
C HIS A 211 -13.47 25.37 -0.40
N GLU A 212 -14.03 26.02 0.62
CA GLU A 212 -14.44 25.36 1.85
C GLU A 212 -15.51 24.29 1.59
N ASN A 213 -16.50 24.58 0.76
CA ASN A 213 -17.52 23.63 0.36
C ASN A 213 -16.96 22.45 -0.43
N TYR A 214 -16.00 22.70 -1.32
CA TYR A 214 -15.26 21.63 -2.03
C TYR A 214 -14.57 20.69 -1.07
N LEU A 215 -13.80 21.23 -0.12
CA LEU A 215 -13.09 20.38 0.86
C LEU A 215 -14.04 19.62 1.80
N ASN A 216 -15.14 20.25 2.22
CA ASN A 216 -16.17 19.59 3.00
C ASN A 216 -16.77 18.40 2.22
N SER A 217 -17.10 18.62 0.93
CA SER A 217 -17.62 17.57 0.07
C SER A 217 -16.64 16.41 -0.07
N VAL A 218 -15.36 16.70 -0.30
CA VAL A 218 -14.31 15.67 -0.39
C VAL A 218 -14.19 14.88 0.92
N ILE A 219 -14.11 15.55 2.06
CA ILE A 219 -13.96 14.90 3.37
C ILE A 219 -15.18 14.03 3.72
N GLU A 220 -16.38 14.50 3.43
CA GLU A 220 -17.60 13.73 3.70
C GLU A 220 -17.73 12.54 2.76
N LYS A 221 -17.62 12.75 1.45
CA LYS A 221 -17.75 11.69 0.44
C LYS A 221 -16.62 10.66 0.51
N ALA A 222 -15.38 11.06 0.85
CA ALA A 222 -14.27 10.12 1.09
C ALA A 222 -14.41 9.36 2.42
N LEU A 223 -15.56 9.47 3.10
CA LEU A 223 -15.84 8.80 4.37
C LEU A 223 -14.90 9.22 5.50
N LEU A 224 -14.32 10.42 5.41
CA LEU A 224 -13.41 10.97 6.41
C LEU A 224 -14.12 11.88 7.42
N GLY A 225 -15.42 12.09 7.28
CA GLY A 225 -16.25 12.87 8.19
C GLY A 225 -16.38 12.23 9.59
N THR A 226 -16.81 13.03 10.57
CA THR A 226 -17.02 12.56 11.94
C THR A 226 -18.11 11.48 12.03
N LYS A 227 -19.08 11.50 11.13
CA LYS A 227 -20.16 10.52 11.06
C LYS A 227 -19.69 9.14 10.55
N SER A 228 -18.58 9.06 9.85
CA SER A 228 -18.06 7.83 9.24
C SER A 228 -16.91 7.18 10.03
N GLN A 229 -16.68 7.57 11.30
CA GLN A 229 -15.57 7.06 12.11
C GLN A 229 -15.55 5.54 12.27
N VAL A 230 -16.73 4.91 12.40
CA VAL A 230 -16.83 3.45 12.53
C VAL A 230 -16.35 2.77 11.24
N LEU A 231 -16.72 3.35 10.09
CA LEU A 231 -16.31 2.84 8.78
C LEU A 231 -14.80 3.03 8.54
N GLN A 232 -14.25 4.19 8.96
CA GLN A 232 -12.81 4.44 8.92
C GLN A 232 -12.04 3.41 9.75
N ARG A 233 -12.52 3.10 10.96
CA ARG A 233 -11.92 2.07 11.81
C ARG A 233 -11.95 0.70 11.16
N SER A 234 -13.08 0.33 10.53
CA SER A 234 -13.19 -0.93 9.79
C SER A 234 -12.19 -1.01 8.63
N LEU A 235 -12.03 0.08 7.89
CA LEU A 235 -11.06 0.16 6.80
C LEU A 235 -9.60 0.11 7.31
N GLN A 236 -9.30 0.72 8.47
CA GLN A 236 -7.98 0.59 9.10
C GLN A 236 -7.66 -0.86 9.45
N LEU A 237 -8.61 -1.61 10.01
CA LEU A 237 -8.42 -3.04 10.31
C LEU A 237 -8.14 -3.87 9.04
N ILE A 238 -8.72 -3.47 7.90
CA ILE A 238 -8.39 -4.08 6.60
C ILE A 238 -6.94 -3.78 6.20
N PHE A 239 -6.47 -2.53 6.36
CA PHE A 239 -5.08 -2.19 6.09
C PHE A 239 -4.10 -2.95 7.00
N ASP A 240 -4.44 -3.10 8.28
CA ASP A 240 -3.65 -3.87 9.23
C ASP A 240 -3.57 -5.35 8.84
N SER A 241 -4.68 -5.93 8.32
CA SER A 241 -4.69 -7.29 7.77
C SER A 241 -3.75 -7.43 6.57
N VAL A 242 -3.63 -6.42 5.71
CA VAL A 242 -2.66 -6.40 4.60
C VAL A 242 -1.22 -6.40 5.11
N GLN A 243 -0.91 -5.67 6.20
CA GLN A 243 0.43 -5.66 6.78
C GLN A 243 0.77 -7.01 7.46
N LYS A 244 -0.18 -7.62 8.16
CA LYS A 244 -0.03 -8.99 8.71
C LYS A 244 0.25 -9.99 7.58
N PHE A 245 -0.47 -9.90 6.47
CA PHE A 245 -0.28 -10.73 5.30
C PHE A 245 1.10 -10.51 4.65
N LYS A 246 1.59 -9.27 4.58
CA LYS A 246 2.97 -8.93 4.15
C LYS A 246 3.97 -9.73 4.98
N SER A 247 3.92 -9.59 6.29
CA SER A 247 4.86 -10.23 7.21
C SER A 247 4.83 -11.75 7.12
N HIS A 248 3.64 -12.34 7.03
CA HIS A 248 3.47 -13.79 6.84
C HIS A 248 4.10 -14.28 5.54
N THR A 249 3.78 -13.61 4.43
CA THR A 249 4.25 -13.99 3.10
C THR A 249 5.77 -13.89 3.00
N PHE A 250 6.37 -12.82 3.50
CA PHE A 250 7.83 -12.67 3.50
C PHE A 250 8.51 -13.78 4.29
N LYS A 251 8.05 -14.11 5.51
CA LYS A 251 8.58 -15.22 6.32
C LYS A 251 8.49 -16.57 5.60
N LEU A 252 7.36 -16.82 4.94
CA LEU A 252 7.16 -18.06 4.17
C LEU A 252 8.16 -18.14 2.99
N TYR A 253 8.29 -17.08 2.21
CA TYR A 253 9.17 -17.09 1.04
C TYR A 253 10.64 -17.06 1.41
N GLU A 254 11.04 -16.38 2.48
CA GLU A 254 12.41 -16.40 3.02
C GLU A 254 12.80 -17.82 3.46
N ALA A 255 11.97 -18.49 4.24
CA ALA A 255 12.22 -19.86 4.66
C ALA A 255 12.35 -20.83 3.47
N ILE A 256 11.51 -20.66 2.48
CA ILE A 256 11.56 -21.41 1.22
C ILE A 256 12.90 -21.17 0.50
N GLU A 257 13.32 -19.90 0.38
CA GLU A 257 14.56 -19.55 -0.31
C GLU A 257 15.79 -20.10 0.43
N ASP A 258 15.80 -20.04 1.75
CA ASP A 258 16.87 -20.57 2.58
C ASP A 258 16.96 -22.09 2.46
N ALA A 259 15.85 -22.82 2.53
CA ALA A 259 15.80 -24.26 2.28
C ALA A 259 16.36 -24.62 0.89
N SER A 260 16.01 -23.85 -0.13
CA SER A 260 16.53 -24.01 -1.50
C SER A 260 18.05 -23.76 -1.59
N ARG A 261 18.58 -22.77 -0.86
CA ARG A 261 20.02 -22.47 -0.80
C ARG A 261 20.80 -23.60 -0.16
N VAL A 262 20.33 -24.09 1.00
CA VAL A 262 20.97 -25.21 1.73
C VAL A 262 21.05 -26.43 0.83
N ARG A 263 19.94 -26.83 0.23
CA ARG A 263 19.87 -27.95 -0.67
C ARG A 263 20.85 -27.86 -1.85
N LYS A 264 20.92 -26.69 -2.51
CA LYS A 264 21.88 -26.47 -3.61
C LYS A 264 23.33 -26.62 -3.14
N SER A 265 23.62 -26.16 -1.93
CA SER A 265 24.94 -26.32 -1.32
C SER A 265 25.27 -27.80 -1.14
N ASP A 266 24.33 -28.59 -0.61
CA ASP A 266 24.51 -30.01 -0.36
C ASP A 266 24.65 -30.80 -1.68
N GLN A 267 23.85 -30.48 -2.66
CA GLN A 267 23.94 -31.11 -3.98
C GLN A 267 25.29 -30.80 -4.68
N ARG A 268 25.81 -29.60 -4.56
CA ARG A 268 27.16 -29.26 -5.06
C ARG A 268 28.23 -30.08 -4.34
N ARG A 269 28.14 -30.24 -3.02
CA ARG A 269 29.06 -31.07 -2.24
C ARG A 269 29.04 -32.52 -2.67
N ILE A 270 27.86 -33.07 -2.96
CA ILE A 270 27.72 -34.45 -3.45
C ILE A 270 28.42 -34.62 -4.79
N VAL A 271 28.12 -33.71 -5.77
CA VAL A 271 28.73 -33.76 -7.11
C VAL A 271 30.24 -33.57 -7.03
N GLU A 272 30.75 -32.70 -6.17
CA GLU A 272 32.20 -32.48 -5.98
C GLU A 272 32.87 -33.72 -5.39
N ARG A 273 32.24 -34.44 -4.46
CA ARG A 273 32.71 -35.70 -3.94
C ARG A 273 32.74 -36.82 -4.99
N GLU A 274 31.71 -36.93 -5.81
CA GLU A 274 31.65 -37.86 -6.93
C GLU A 274 32.78 -37.61 -7.92
N MET A 275 33.05 -36.35 -8.28
CA MET A 275 34.16 -35.97 -9.16
C MET A 275 35.53 -36.33 -8.56
N ASN A 276 35.68 -36.17 -7.25
CA ASN A 276 36.95 -36.45 -6.56
C ASN A 276 37.12 -37.94 -6.18
N GLN A 277 36.25 -38.82 -6.64
CA GLN A 277 36.26 -40.29 -6.34
C GLN A 277 36.32 -40.61 -4.84
N GLN A 278 35.82 -39.74 -3.99
CA GLN A 278 35.79 -39.94 -2.54
C GLN A 278 34.54 -40.75 -2.13
N TRP A 279 34.53 -42.02 -2.49
CA TRP A 279 33.47 -42.94 -2.14
C TRP A 279 33.65 -43.47 -0.71
N GLY A 280 32.58 -43.44 0.09
CA GLY A 280 32.53 -44.18 1.39
C GLY A 280 33.11 -43.48 2.60
N VAL A 281 33.43 -42.19 2.54
CA VAL A 281 33.79 -41.40 3.71
C VAL A 281 32.56 -40.72 4.25
N ASP A 282 32.00 -41.27 5.31
CA ASP A 282 30.86 -40.73 6.03
C ASP A 282 31.31 -39.51 6.86
N PHE A 283 31.31 -38.33 6.25
CA PHE A 283 31.53 -37.09 6.95
C PHE A 283 30.19 -36.38 7.21
N GLY A 284 29.52 -36.84 8.25
CA GLY A 284 28.31 -36.24 8.77
C GLY A 284 27.11 -36.42 7.81
N GLU A 285 26.03 -36.83 8.37
CA GLU A 285 24.76 -37.10 7.73
C GLU A 285 24.46 -36.12 6.59
N SER A 286 24.70 -36.59 5.35
CA SER A 286 24.04 -35.96 4.22
C SER A 286 22.56 -36.24 4.44
N LYS A 287 21.77 -35.19 4.58
CA LYS A 287 20.31 -35.24 4.68
C LYS A 287 19.68 -35.69 3.35
N GLU A 288 20.15 -36.84 2.81
CA GLU A 288 19.50 -37.48 1.67
C GLU A 288 18.13 -37.98 2.13
N GLY A 289 17.10 -37.25 1.81
CA GLY A 289 15.71 -37.58 2.13
C GLY A 289 15.10 -36.83 3.33
N GLU A 290 15.87 -36.05 4.08
CA GLU A 290 15.27 -35.12 5.05
C GLU A 290 14.72 -33.89 4.37
N ASP A 291 13.51 -33.55 4.71
CA ASP A 291 12.87 -32.30 4.27
C ASP A 291 13.59 -31.09 4.88
N TYR A 292 14.12 -30.23 4.04
CA TYR A 292 14.81 -28.98 4.44
C TYR A 292 13.90 -27.98 5.17
N LEU A 293 12.60 -28.25 5.21
CA LEU A 293 11.59 -27.55 5.99
C LEU A 293 10.87 -28.56 6.87
N SER A 294 10.61 -28.22 8.13
CA SER A 294 9.86 -29.09 9.03
C SER A 294 8.37 -29.10 8.71
N GLU A 295 7.69 -30.22 8.94
CA GLU A 295 6.22 -30.29 8.83
C GLU A 295 5.54 -29.30 9.79
N ASP A 296 6.12 -29.09 10.97
CA ASP A 296 5.62 -28.12 11.95
C ASP A 296 5.64 -26.69 11.40
N PHE A 297 6.68 -26.32 10.62
CA PHE A 297 6.74 -25.00 9.98
C PHE A 297 5.61 -24.82 8.96
N VAL A 298 5.38 -25.82 8.12
CA VAL A 298 4.31 -25.76 7.10
C VAL A 298 2.93 -25.69 7.75
N THR A 299 2.73 -26.47 8.82
CA THR A 299 1.48 -26.45 9.57
C THR A 299 1.26 -25.10 10.25
N GLY A 300 2.28 -24.54 10.89
CA GLY A 300 2.21 -23.20 11.50
C GLY A 300 1.99 -22.09 10.48
N ALA A 301 2.60 -22.18 9.29
CA ALA A 301 2.37 -21.24 8.20
C ALA A 301 0.92 -21.30 7.71
N LYS A 302 0.35 -22.51 7.57
CA LYS A 302 -1.05 -22.72 7.20
C LYS A 302 -2.00 -22.11 8.22
N GLU A 303 -1.82 -22.42 9.53
CA GLU A 303 -2.66 -21.87 10.61
C GLU A 303 -2.61 -20.34 10.67
N SER A 304 -1.41 -19.77 10.48
CA SER A 304 -1.22 -18.32 10.41
C SER A 304 -1.97 -17.70 9.22
N LEU A 305 -1.91 -18.33 8.04
CA LEU A 305 -2.64 -17.86 6.86
C LEU A 305 -4.15 -17.98 7.04
N ASP A 306 -4.63 -19.08 7.63
CA ASP A 306 -6.05 -19.30 7.97
C ASP A 306 -6.57 -18.19 8.90
N SER A 307 -5.78 -17.82 9.90
CA SER A 307 -6.13 -16.73 10.82
C SER A 307 -6.23 -15.38 10.09
N ILE A 308 -5.25 -15.05 9.25
CA ILE A 308 -5.22 -13.79 8.49
C ILE A 308 -6.38 -13.72 7.49
N GLU A 309 -6.67 -14.80 6.77
CA GLU A 309 -7.76 -14.88 5.81
C GLU A 309 -9.11 -14.70 6.49
N ASN A 310 -9.33 -15.36 7.63
CA ASN A 310 -10.56 -15.24 8.42
C ASN A 310 -10.74 -13.84 9.03
N GLU A 311 -9.67 -13.23 9.56
CA GLU A 311 -9.69 -11.86 10.07
C GLU A 311 -10.04 -10.87 8.94
N PHE A 312 -9.37 -10.99 7.80
CA PHE A 312 -9.62 -10.14 6.64
C PHE A 312 -11.07 -10.26 6.17
N GLN A 313 -11.59 -11.49 5.99
CA GLN A 313 -12.98 -11.71 5.56
C GLN A 313 -13.97 -11.11 6.56
N LYS A 314 -13.75 -11.29 7.86
CA LYS A 314 -14.56 -10.69 8.92
C LYS A 314 -14.57 -9.16 8.83
N HIS A 315 -13.41 -8.53 8.58
CA HIS A 315 -13.32 -7.08 8.46
C HIS A 315 -14.02 -6.57 7.18
N VAL A 316 -13.89 -7.30 6.07
CA VAL A 316 -14.61 -7.00 4.81
C VAL A 316 -16.12 -7.10 5.00
N ASP A 317 -16.60 -8.17 5.62
CA ASP A 317 -18.04 -8.35 5.90
C ASP A 317 -18.59 -7.25 6.83
N GLY A 318 -17.78 -6.86 7.82
CA GLY A 318 -18.09 -5.72 8.68
C GLY A 318 -18.20 -4.42 7.91
N PHE A 319 -17.22 -4.15 7.03
CA PHE A 319 -17.19 -2.97 6.18
C PHE A 319 -18.39 -2.91 5.22
N LEU A 320 -18.72 -4.01 4.54
CA LEU A 320 -19.87 -4.13 3.66
C LEU A 320 -21.22 -3.89 4.37
N LYS A 321 -21.35 -4.35 5.60
CA LYS A 321 -22.57 -4.10 6.41
C LYS A 321 -22.71 -2.65 6.85
N LEU A 322 -21.59 -1.93 7.02
CA LEU A 322 -21.58 -0.54 7.45
C LEU A 322 -21.80 0.46 6.31
N LEU A 323 -21.46 0.10 5.07
CA LEU A 323 -21.60 0.99 3.90
C LEU A 323 -23.04 1.48 3.69
N PRO A 324 -24.09 0.63 3.64
CA PRO A 324 -25.46 1.07 3.42
C PRO A 324 -26.03 1.93 4.56
N LEU A 325 -25.40 1.90 5.74
CA LEU A 325 -25.83 2.69 6.89
C LEU A 325 -25.38 4.15 6.81
N GLN A 326 -24.56 4.51 5.81
CA GLN A 326 -24.07 5.87 5.58
C GLN A 326 -25.12 6.69 4.80
N THR A 327 -26.20 7.10 5.45
CA THR A 327 -27.30 7.82 4.80
C THR A 327 -26.94 9.24 4.33
N HIS A 328 -25.81 9.78 4.77
CA HIS A 328 -25.35 11.13 4.45
C HIS A 328 -24.42 11.19 3.22
N VAL A 329 -23.98 10.04 2.72
CA VAL A 329 -23.11 9.91 1.54
C VAL A 329 -23.65 8.80 0.65
N ASP A 330 -23.65 9.03 -0.65
CA ASP A 330 -23.97 7.97 -1.60
C ASP A 330 -22.78 7.01 -1.77
N THR A 331 -22.91 5.87 -1.14
CA THR A 331 -21.93 4.77 -1.22
C THR A 331 -22.43 3.58 -2.06
N SER A 332 -23.53 3.76 -2.78
CA SER A 332 -24.19 2.69 -3.55
C SER A 332 -23.26 2.06 -4.57
N PHE A 333 -22.48 2.88 -5.28
CA PHE A 333 -21.52 2.39 -6.27
C PHE A 333 -20.42 1.53 -5.63
N LEU A 334 -19.84 2.00 -4.51
CA LEU A 334 -18.80 1.24 -3.79
C LEU A 334 -19.37 -0.06 -3.22
N SER A 335 -20.56 0.00 -2.62
CA SER A 335 -21.26 -1.19 -2.11
C SER A 335 -21.52 -2.22 -3.20
N PHE A 336 -22.03 -1.80 -4.35
CA PHE A 336 -22.29 -2.68 -5.48
C PHE A 336 -21.01 -3.34 -6.02
N ARG A 337 -19.92 -2.59 -6.20
CA ARG A 337 -18.64 -3.14 -6.67
C ARG A 337 -18.07 -4.18 -5.71
N LEU A 338 -18.02 -3.83 -4.42
CA LEU A 338 -17.48 -4.74 -3.40
C LEU A 338 -18.36 -5.98 -3.21
N GLU A 339 -19.68 -5.84 -3.28
CA GLU A 339 -20.59 -7.00 -3.24
C GLU A 339 -20.38 -7.92 -4.46
N ALA A 340 -20.20 -7.35 -5.65
CA ALA A 340 -19.89 -8.13 -6.83
C ALA A 340 -18.55 -8.88 -6.69
N THR A 341 -17.55 -8.28 -6.06
CA THR A 341 -16.23 -8.88 -5.86
C THR A 341 -16.26 -9.98 -4.80
N PHE A 342 -16.95 -9.77 -3.68
CA PHE A 342 -16.86 -10.66 -2.50
C PHE A 342 -18.05 -11.61 -2.31
N ARG A 343 -19.24 -11.32 -2.85
CA ARG A 343 -20.42 -12.20 -2.74
C ARG A 343 -20.63 -13.15 -3.92
N GLN A 344 -20.01 -12.91 -5.09
CA GLN A 344 -20.08 -13.83 -6.22
C GLN A 344 -19.08 -14.99 -6.15
N GLY A 345 -18.17 -14.98 -5.16
CA GLY A 345 -17.19 -16.02 -4.93
C GLY A 345 -17.50 -16.98 -3.78
N ALA A 346 -18.70 -16.90 -3.20
CA ALA A 346 -19.15 -17.78 -2.11
C ALA A 346 -20.09 -18.87 -2.60
#